data_c2491b5156a955fdddf9c58a28bc7354
#
_entry.id   c2491b5156a955fdddf9c58a28bc7354
#
_cell.length_a   1.000
_cell.length_b   1.000
_cell.length_c   1.000
_cell.angle_alpha   90.00
_cell.angle_beta   90.00
_cell.angle_gamma   90.00
#
_symmetry.space_group_name_H-M   'P 1'
#
loop_
_entity.id
_entity.type
_entity.pdbx_description
1 polymer ?
#
loop_
_entity_poly.entity_id
_entity_poly.type
_entity_poly.pdbx_seq_one_letter_code
_entity_poly.pdbx_strand_id
1 'polypeptide(L)'
;MPKIAVVDSDFPNNDFEREMARAAGVEIYVADPPDRSPEAIIRNAADADGAVTSYGNFPREVFEALPNLKVVSRTGVGYDSIDLEAATEHGVAVCTAPGYGTEVVSDHAITLALCVLRRINEIDADMRAGVWDYGRRRPLGQVRGRTFGVVGMGEIGRACARKANGLGFKVVCWSRSLVPGRRTPEGYDILPLDELLSTCDVVSFHTALTPDTYHLLSAERIALMKPSAVVVNTSRGPVIDTVALAEALCEGRLWGAGIDVYESEPVDFSHPLFSAPHTVLTSHAAYWSEESGLELRTRTMQSAIDVVCGRRPADCLNPQVFERK
;
A
#
# COMPACT_ATOMS: atom_id res chain seq x y z
N MET A 1 34.85 1.31 7.35
CA MET A 1 33.91 2.21 6.62
C MET A 1 32.53 1.59 6.83
N PRO A 2 31.50 2.36 7.19
CA PRO A 2 30.16 1.79 7.33
C PRO A 2 29.70 1.12 6.03
N LYS A 3 28.92 0.04 6.15
CA LYS A 3 28.47 -0.74 5.01
C LYS A 3 26.96 -0.95 5.02
N ILE A 4 26.31 -0.73 3.87
CA ILE A 4 24.88 -0.98 3.66
C ILE A 4 24.70 -2.10 2.64
N ALA A 5 23.87 -3.09 2.96
CA ALA A 5 23.40 -4.11 2.03
C ALA A 5 22.01 -3.75 1.49
N VAL A 6 21.85 -3.59 0.18
CA VAL A 6 20.56 -3.60 -0.49
C VAL A 6 20.22 -5.05 -0.77
N VAL A 7 19.38 -5.65 0.08
CA VAL A 7 19.12 -7.10 0.07
C VAL A 7 18.09 -7.50 -0.98
N ASP A 8 17.18 -6.60 -1.31
CA ASP A 8 16.29 -6.72 -2.46
C ASP A 8 15.90 -5.31 -2.96
N SER A 9 15.64 -5.20 -4.26
CA SER A 9 15.28 -3.95 -4.90
C SER A 9 14.33 -4.21 -6.08
N ASP A 10 13.30 -3.36 -6.21
CA ASP A 10 12.38 -3.39 -7.35
C ASP A 10 12.78 -2.40 -8.45
N PHE A 11 13.87 -1.67 -8.24
CA PHE A 11 14.33 -0.67 -9.21
C PHE A 11 15.14 -1.32 -10.34
N PRO A 12 15.05 -0.79 -11.56
CA PRO A 12 15.78 -1.34 -12.72
C PRO A 12 17.30 -1.35 -12.53
N ASN A 13 17.83 -0.43 -11.71
CA ASN A 13 19.22 -0.35 -11.28
C ASN A 13 19.33 0.35 -9.93
N ASN A 14 20.48 0.21 -9.30
CA ASN A 14 20.80 0.84 -8.01
C ASN A 14 21.94 1.88 -8.12
N ASP A 15 22.09 2.54 -9.26
CA ASP A 15 23.13 3.55 -9.46
C ASP A 15 22.90 4.76 -8.56
N PHE A 16 21.64 5.13 -8.35
CA PHE A 16 21.24 6.21 -7.45
C PHE A 16 21.67 5.93 -6.00
N GLU A 17 21.40 4.73 -5.49
CA GLU A 17 21.77 4.28 -4.14
C GLU A 17 23.30 4.24 -4.00
N ARG A 18 24.02 3.76 -5.03
CA ARG A 18 25.49 3.73 -5.06
C ARG A 18 26.08 5.14 -5.03
N GLU A 19 25.49 6.10 -5.73
CA GLU A 19 25.94 7.48 -5.74
C GLU A 19 25.74 8.16 -4.38
N MET A 20 24.56 7.98 -3.74
CA MET A 20 24.26 8.49 -2.40
C MET A 20 25.24 7.92 -1.36
N ALA A 21 25.45 6.61 -1.37
CA ALA A 21 26.37 5.94 -0.44
C ALA A 21 27.80 6.45 -0.62
N ARG A 22 28.29 6.54 -1.86
CA ARG A 22 29.62 7.06 -2.18
C ARG A 22 29.81 8.51 -1.70
N ALA A 23 28.81 9.36 -1.91
CA ALA A 23 28.86 10.76 -1.44
C ALA A 23 28.93 10.87 0.09
N ALA A 24 28.35 9.90 0.80
CA ALA A 24 28.37 9.83 2.26
C ALA A 24 29.60 9.06 2.83
N GLY A 25 30.48 8.50 2.00
CA GLY A 25 31.61 7.69 2.45
C GLY A 25 31.17 6.33 3.03
N VAL A 26 30.08 5.76 2.51
CA VAL A 26 29.51 4.48 2.91
C VAL A 26 29.73 3.44 1.81
N GLU A 27 30.18 2.23 2.18
CA GLU A 27 30.24 1.10 1.26
C GLU A 27 28.83 0.55 1.02
N ILE A 28 28.54 0.16 -0.22
CA ILE A 28 27.25 -0.45 -0.57
C ILE A 28 27.45 -1.77 -1.30
N TYR A 29 26.72 -2.80 -0.85
CA TYR A 29 26.55 -4.07 -1.54
C TYR A 29 25.10 -4.17 -2.04
N VAL A 30 24.90 -4.66 -3.24
CA VAL A 30 23.57 -4.91 -3.81
C VAL A 30 23.47 -6.38 -4.15
N ALA A 31 22.50 -7.07 -3.57
CA ALA A 31 22.26 -8.49 -3.84
C ALA A 31 21.80 -8.71 -5.28
N ASP A 32 22.45 -9.64 -5.96
CA ASP A 32 22.11 -10.02 -7.34
C ASP A 32 22.30 -11.54 -7.51
N PRO A 33 21.24 -12.31 -7.84
CA PRO A 33 19.83 -11.85 -7.94
C PRO A 33 19.24 -11.46 -6.57
N PRO A 34 18.20 -10.61 -6.54
CA PRO A 34 17.51 -10.28 -5.30
C PRO A 34 16.76 -11.52 -4.76
N ASP A 35 16.91 -11.77 -3.47
CA ASP A 35 16.23 -12.87 -2.78
C ASP A 35 15.69 -12.35 -1.45
N ARG A 36 14.39 -12.52 -1.22
CA ARG A 36 13.62 -11.96 -0.11
C ARG A 36 13.54 -12.91 1.10
N SER A 37 14.14 -14.10 0.99
CA SER A 37 14.14 -15.09 2.06
C SER A 37 15.02 -14.65 3.24
N PRO A 38 14.67 -15.02 4.48
CA PRO A 38 15.48 -14.73 5.65
C PRO A 38 16.91 -15.23 5.51
N GLU A 39 17.11 -16.42 4.95
CA GLU A 39 18.43 -17.03 4.75
C GLU A 39 19.31 -16.24 3.78
N ALA A 40 18.71 -15.71 2.71
CA ALA A 40 19.43 -14.86 1.76
C ALA A 40 19.77 -13.50 2.36
N ILE A 41 18.85 -12.91 3.14
CA ILE A 41 19.07 -11.65 3.85
C ILE A 41 20.24 -11.81 4.84
N ILE A 42 20.24 -12.87 5.64
CA ILE A 42 21.33 -13.16 6.59
C ILE A 42 22.67 -13.26 5.86
N ARG A 43 22.72 -14.01 4.76
CA ARG A 43 23.93 -14.17 3.95
C ARG A 43 24.40 -12.85 3.34
N ASN A 44 23.48 -12.08 2.77
CA ASN A 44 23.79 -10.86 2.02
C ASN A 44 24.12 -9.66 2.92
N ALA A 45 23.63 -9.65 4.16
CA ALA A 45 23.87 -8.58 5.13
C ALA A 45 24.85 -8.97 6.25
N ALA A 46 25.54 -10.12 6.14
CA ALA A 46 26.40 -10.67 7.20
C ALA A 46 27.44 -9.68 7.75
N ASP A 47 28.05 -8.86 6.89
CA ASP A 47 29.07 -7.85 7.28
C ASP A 47 28.51 -6.42 7.20
N ALA A 48 27.21 -6.23 7.04
CA ALA A 48 26.63 -4.91 6.87
C ALA A 48 26.26 -4.26 8.23
N ASP A 49 26.41 -2.95 8.30
CA ASP A 49 25.89 -2.12 9.39
C ASP A 49 24.43 -1.75 9.20
N GLY A 50 23.93 -1.78 7.95
CA GLY A 50 22.56 -1.45 7.60
C GLY A 50 22.03 -2.29 6.45
N ALA A 51 20.73 -2.52 6.42
CA ALA A 51 20.03 -3.18 5.33
C ALA A 51 18.99 -2.25 4.70
N VAL A 52 18.90 -2.27 3.37
CA VAL A 52 17.81 -1.63 2.60
C VAL A 52 17.03 -2.74 1.93
N THR A 53 15.70 -2.66 2.00
CA THR A 53 14.81 -3.70 1.50
C THR A 53 13.51 -3.13 0.94
N SER A 54 12.99 -3.74 -0.13
CA SER A 54 11.65 -3.44 -0.67
C SER A 54 10.58 -4.34 -0.06
N TYR A 55 10.79 -5.67 -0.08
CA TYR A 55 9.83 -6.67 0.39
C TYR A 55 10.47 -7.82 1.17
N GLY A 56 11.73 -7.69 1.55
CA GLY A 56 12.45 -8.73 2.29
C GLY A 56 11.75 -9.08 3.61
N ASN A 57 11.77 -10.35 3.95
CA ASN A 57 11.17 -10.85 5.18
C ASN A 57 12.21 -10.83 6.31
N PHE A 58 11.97 -10.02 7.34
CA PHE A 58 12.85 -9.82 8.51
C PHE A 58 12.17 -10.34 9.79
N PRO A 59 12.01 -11.65 9.96
CA PRO A 59 11.58 -12.25 11.22
C PRO A 59 12.70 -12.15 12.28
N ARG A 60 12.40 -12.53 13.51
CA ARG A 60 13.30 -12.51 14.69
C ARG A 60 14.67 -13.13 14.39
N GLU A 61 14.73 -14.26 13.72
CA GLU A 61 15.95 -15.00 13.40
C GLU A 61 16.95 -14.19 12.57
N VAL A 62 16.48 -13.25 11.74
CA VAL A 62 17.38 -12.36 10.97
C VAL A 62 18.12 -11.41 11.90
N PHE A 63 17.44 -10.85 12.89
CA PHE A 63 18.05 -9.93 13.86
C PHE A 63 19.00 -10.67 14.81
N GLU A 64 18.68 -11.91 15.19
CA GLU A 64 19.55 -12.78 15.98
C GLU A 64 20.84 -13.14 15.24
N ALA A 65 20.76 -13.37 13.91
CA ALA A 65 21.89 -13.76 13.07
C ALA A 65 22.79 -12.58 12.66
N LEU A 66 22.31 -11.33 12.76
CA LEU A 66 23.01 -10.13 12.29
C LEU A 66 23.36 -9.16 13.44
N PRO A 67 24.27 -9.50 14.36
CA PRO A 67 24.55 -8.71 15.56
C PRO A 67 25.17 -7.33 15.27
N ASN A 68 25.70 -7.10 14.08
CA ASN A 68 26.26 -5.80 13.69
C ASN A 68 25.27 -4.87 13.00
N LEU A 69 24.04 -5.38 12.69
CA LEU A 69 23.03 -4.61 12.01
C LEU A 69 22.52 -3.49 12.94
N LYS A 70 22.47 -2.27 12.43
CA LYS A 70 22.04 -1.07 13.16
C LYS A 70 20.71 -0.51 12.63
N VAL A 71 20.39 -0.79 11.37
CA VAL A 71 19.20 -0.27 10.70
C VAL A 71 18.69 -1.21 9.64
N VAL A 72 17.36 -1.32 9.56
CA VAL A 72 16.62 -1.81 8.40
C VAL A 72 15.82 -0.64 7.85
N SER A 73 16.10 -0.20 6.63
CA SER A 73 15.37 0.86 5.95
C SER A 73 14.53 0.27 4.84
N ARG A 74 13.21 0.35 5.00
CA ARG A 74 12.24 -0.21 4.07
C ARG A 74 11.87 0.79 2.98
N THR A 75 11.92 0.37 1.72
CA THR A 75 11.49 1.13 0.56
C THR A 75 9.96 1.15 0.50
N GLY A 76 9.35 2.07 1.26
CA GLY A 76 7.90 2.21 1.38
C GLY A 76 7.44 2.57 2.79
N VAL A 77 6.13 2.50 3.02
CA VAL A 77 5.50 2.86 4.32
C VAL A 77 5.13 1.63 5.16
N GLY A 78 4.61 0.58 4.53
CA GLY A 78 4.23 -0.65 5.23
C GLY A 78 5.47 -1.40 5.75
N TYR A 79 5.36 -2.04 6.90
CA TYR A 79 6.45 -2.79 7.54
C TYR A 79 6.01 -4.16 8.06
N ASP A 80 4.94 -4.67 7.50
CA ASP A 80 4.33 -5.96 7.86
C ASP A 80 5.25 -7.17 7.65
N SER A 81 6.32 -7.04 6.85
CA SER A 81 7.38 -8.04 6.67
C SER A 81 8.54 -7.92 7.66
N ILE A 82 8.50 -7.00 8.62
CA ILE A 82 9.58 -6.73 9.57
C ILE A 82 9.07 -6.93 11.00
N ASP A 83 9.68 -7.84 11.75
CA ASP A 83 9.42 -7.99 13.19
C ASP A 83 9.99 -6.78 13.96
N LEU A 84 9.14 -5.78 14.16
CA LEU A 84 9.53 -4.52 14.82
C LEU A 84 9.92 -4.72 16.29
N GLU A 85 9.32 -5.69 16.97
CA GLU A 85 9.62 -6.01 18.37
C GLU A 85 11.03 -6.61 18.47
N ALA A 86 11.32 -7.63 17.65
CA ALA A 86 12.65 -8.23 17.59
C ALA A 86 13.72 -7.21 17.19
N ALA A 87 13.47 -6.38 16.16
CA ALA A 87 14.39 -5.31 15.78
C ALA A 87 14.70 -4.38 16.96
N THR A 88 13.66 -4.00 17.73
CA THR A 88 13.81 -3.11 18.88
C THR A 88 14.60 -3.77 20.02
N GLU A 89 14.35 -5.04 20.31
CA GLU A 89 15.11 -5.81 21.31
C GLU A 89 16.60 -5.88 20.99
N HIS A 90 16.94 -6.06 19.69
CA HIS A 90 18.33 -6.12 19.20
C HIS A 90 18.96 -4.73 18.97
N GLY A 91 18.24 -3.64 19.25
CA GLY A 91 18.75 -2.27 19.07
C GLY A 91 18.85 -1.84 17.62
N VAL A 92 18.13 -2.50 16.70
CA VAL A 92 18.11 -2.17 15.28
C VAL A 92 16.99 -1.16 15.00
N ALA A 93 17.35 -0.02 14.40
CA ALA A 93 16.37 0.98 13.97
C ALA A 93 15.61 0.47 12.74
N VAL A 94 14.29 0.62 12.73
CA VAL A 94 13.46 0.34 11.57
C VAL A 94 12.94 1.66 11.01
N CYS A 95 13.32 1.96 9.76
CA CYS A 95 12.96 3.17 9.06
C CYS A 95 12.05 2.86 7.86
N THR A 96 11.11 3.77 7.60
CA THR A 96 10.21 3.73 6.43
C THR A 96 10.26 5.09 5.73
N ALA A 97 9.48 5.26 4.67
CA ALA A 97 9.43 6.52 3.92
C ALA A 97 7.99 7.11 3.93
N PRO A 98 7.45 7.56 5.09
CA PRO A 98 6.09 8.10 5.13
C PRO A 98 5.96 9.35 4.24
N GLY A 99 4.78 9.53 3.64
CA GLY A 99 4.45 10.73 2.84
C GLY A 99 4.82 10.68 1.37
N TYR A 100 5.85 9.92 0.96
CA TYR A 100 6.34 9.89 -0.43
C TYR A 100 5.25 9.56 -1.47
N GLY A 101 4.33 8.67 -1.11
CA GLY A 101 3.29 8.15 -2.01
C GLY A 101 1.89 8.71 -1.75
N THR A 102 1.72 9.66 -0.83
CA THR A 102 0.40 10.14 -0.41
C THR A 102 -0.45 10.64 -1.58
N GLU A 103 0.13 11.47 -2.44
CA GLU A 103 -0.60 12.02 -3.58
C GLU A 103 -0.81 10.96 -4.67
N VAL A 104 0.24 10.22 -5.08
CA VAL A 104 0.13 9.26 -6.19
C VAL A 104 -0.77 8.07 -5.85
N VAL A 105 -0.70 7.52 -4.63
CA VAL A 105 -1.60 6.42 -4.22
C VAL A 105 -3.06 6.88 -4.18
N SER A 106 -3.32 8.08 -3.68
CA SER A 106 -4.69 8.62 -3.67
C SER A 106 -5.20 8.96 -5.08
N ASP A 107 -4.33 9.41 -6.01
CA ASP A 107 -4.67 9.57 -7.42
C ASP A 107 -5.04 8.23 -8.06
N HIS A 108 -4.25 7.20 -7.79
CA HIS A 108 -4.50 5.85 -8.31
C HIS A 108 -5.82 5.28 -7.79
N ALA A 109 -6.11 5.40 -6.49
CA ALA A 109 -7.37 4.96 -5.90
C ALA A 109 -8.60 5.65 -6.52
N ILE A 110 -8.54 6.96 -6.73
CA ILE A 110 -9.58 7.72 -7.43
C ILE A 110 -9.71 7.28 -8.88
N THR A 111 -8.59 7.06 -9.56
CA THR A 111 -8.58 6.60 -10.96
C THR A 111 -9.24 5.23 -11.09
N LEU A 112 -8.90 4.27 -10.22
CA LEU A 112 -9.55 2.95 -10.18
C LEU A 112 -11.06 3.09 -9.97
N ALA A 113 -11.49 3.91 -8.99
CA ALA A 113 -12.91 4.15 -8.74
C ALA A 113 -13.64 4.70 -9.97
N LEU A 114 -13.06 5.68 -10.65
CA LEU A 114 -13.65 6.30 -11.84
C LEU A 114 -13.66 5.35 -13.05
N CYS A 115 -12.58 4.58 -13.26
CA CYS A 115 -12.51 3.58 -14.32
C CYS A 115 -13.62 2.53 -14.19
N VAL A 116 -13.85 2.02 -12.97
CA VAL A 116 -14.90 1.04 -12.69
C VAL A 116 -16.30 1.67 -12.84
N LEU A 117 -16.55 2.83 -12.20
CA LEU A 117 -17.84 3.52 -12.27
C LEU A 117 -18.26 3.87 -13.69
N ARG A 118 -17.30 4.27 -14.53
CA ARG A 118 -17.53 4.70 -15.91
C ARG A 118 -17.29 3.58 -16.92
N ARG A 119 -16.86 2.38 -16.47
CA ARG A 119 -16.55 1.22 -17.31
C ARG A 119 -15.56 1.55 -18.44
N ILE A 120 -14.58 2.42 -18.14
CA ILE A 120 -13.66 2.97 -19.16
C ILE A 120 -12.88 1.85 -19.85
N ASN A 121 -12.33 0.90 -19.07
CA ASN A 121 -11.54 -0.20 -19.61
C ASN A 121 -12.36 -1.11 -20.56
N GLU A 122 -13.64 -1.34 -20.24
CA GLU A 122 -14.52 -2.14 -21.06
C GLU A 122 -14.93 -1.43 -22.36
N ILE A 123 -15.17 -0.10 -22.26
CA ILE A 123 -15.48 0.72 -23.43
C ILE A 123 -14.24 0.83 -24.35
N ASP A 124 -13.05 1.01 -23.79
CA ASP A 124 -11.80 1.01 -24.55
C ASP A 124 -11.58 -0.34 -25.25
N ALA A 125 -11.81 -1.45 -24.55
CA ALA A 125 -11.70 -2.79 -25.14
C ALA A 125 -12.69 -2.99 -26.30
N ASP A 126 -13.95 -2.53 -26.16
CA ASP A 126 -14.93 -2.55 -27.25
C ASP A 126 -14.45 -1.73 -28.47
N MET A 127 -13.94 -0.53 -28.23
CA MET A 127 -13.41 0.33 -29.32
C MET A 127 -12.26 -0.36 -30.05
N ARG A 128 -11.32 -0.98 -29.33
CA ARG A 128 -10.21 -1.73 -29.92
C ARG A 128 -10.68 -2.97 -30.69
N ALA A 129 -11.79 -3.57 -30.27
CA ALA A 129 -12.45 -4.68 -30.98
C ALA A 129 -13.34 -4.22 -32.15
N GLY A 130 -13.36 -2.94 -32.51
CA GLY A 130 -14.16 -2.40 -33.61
C GLY A 130 -15.65 -2.22 -33.28
N VAL A 131 -16.02 -2.22 -32.01
CA VAL A 131 -17.42 -2.08 -31.56
C VAL A 131 -17.69 -0.64 -31.12
N TRP A 132 -18.53 0.05 -31.88
CA TRP A 132 -19.01 1.41 -31.61
C TRP A 132 -20.42 1.35 -31.01
N ASP A 133 -20.54 0.91 -29.75
CA ASP A 133 -21.82 0.81 -29.03
C ASP A 133 -21.65 0.93 -27.51
N TYR A 134 -21.72 2.18 -27.00
CA TYR A 134 -21.71 2.39 -25.54
C TYR A 134 -22.95 1.85 -24.84
N GLY A 135 -24.04 1.61 -25.58
CA GLY A 135 -25.31 1.14 -25.03
C GLY A 135 -25.19 -0.21 -24.35
N ARG A 136 -24.31 -1.09 -24.87
CA ARG A 136 -24.03 -2.42 -24.27
C ARG A 136 -23.33 -2.36 -22.92
N ARG A 137 -22.78 -1.19 -22.54
CA ARG A 137 -22.09 -0.97 -21.28
C ARG A 137 -22.93 -0.19 -20.25
N ARG A 138 -24.23 -0.02 -20.52
CA ARG A 138 -25.16 0.59 -19.56
C ARG A 138 -25.45 -0.34 -18.38
N PRO A 139 -25.78 0.22 -17.19
CA PRO A 139 -25.92 1.64 -16.89
C PRO A 139 -24.55 2.33 -16.66
N LEU A 140 -24.44 3.62 -17.02
CA LEU A 140 -23.28 4.46 -16.72
C LEU A 140 -23.75 5.61 -15.83
N GLY A 141 -23.32 5.63 -14.57
CA GLY A 141 -23.72 6.66 -13.61
C GLY A 141 -22.78 7.87 -13.60
N GLN A 142 -23.32 9.03 -13.20
CA GLN A 142 -22.51 10.20 -12.89
C GLN A 142 -21.92 10.08 -11.47
N VAL A 143 -20.85 10.82 -11.20
CA VAL A 143 -20.19 10.86 -9.89
C VAL A 143 -20.97 11.72 -8.89
N ARG A 144 -21.44 12.90 -9.34
CA ARG A 144 -22.13 13.86 -8.49
C ARG A 144 -23.35 13.25 -7.79
N GLY A 145 -23.38 13.39 -6.47
CA GLY A 145 -24.44 12.88 -5.61
C GLY A 145 -24.24 11.46 -5.10
N ARG A 146 -23.18 10.75 -5.56
CA ARG A 146 -22.78 9.47 -4.98
C ARG A 146 -21.99 9.66 -3.71
N THR A 147 -22.07 8.67 -2.82
CA THR A 147 -21.34 8.65 -1.55
C THR A 147 -20.05 7.85 -1.69
N PHE A 148 -18.94 8.45 -1.29
CA PHE A 148 -17.62 7.85 -1.26
C PHE A 148 -17.20 7.58 0.19
N GLY A 149 -17.05 6.33 0.57
CA GLY A 149 -16.61 5.88 1.88
C GLY A 149 -15.09 5.67 1.90
N VAL A 150 -14.42 6.34 2.82
CA VAL A 150 -12.98 6.18 3.06
C VAL A 150 -12.77 5.35 4.32
N VAL A 151 -12.20 4.16 4.16
CA VAL A 151 -11.87 3.25 5.26
C VAL A 151 -10.38 3.38 5.58
N GLY A 152 -10.07 4.08 6.69
CA GLY A 152 -8.71 4.46 7.07
C GLY A 152 -8.40 5.92 6.73
N MET A 153 -8.29 6.77 7.77
CA MET A 153 -8.08 8.23 7.67
C MET A 153 -6.65 8.64 8.04
N GLY A 154 -5.66 7.86 7.56
CA GLY A 154 -4.26 8.28 7.51
C GLY A 154 -4.00 9.32 6.42
N GLU A 155 -2.75 9.62 6.09
CA GLU A 155 -2.38 10.63 5.08
C GLU A 155 -2.99 10.33 3.72
N ILE A 156 -2.86 9.09 3.22
CA ILE A 156 -3.42 8.65 1.94
C ILE A 156 -4.95 8.74 1.95
N GLY A 157 -5.60 8.24 3.01
CA GLY A 157 -7.06 8.29 3.11
C GLY A 157 -7.61 9.72 3.13
N ARG A 158 -6.95 10.64 3.83
CA ARG A 158 -7.31 12.08 3.83
C ARG A 158 -7.12 12.71 2.46
N ALA A 159 -6.04 12.39 1.75
CA ALA A 159 -5.80 12.87 0.39
C ALA A 159 -6.87 12.33 -0.58
N CYS A 160 -7.20 11.04 -0.49
CA CYS A 160 -8.27 10.41 -1.26
C CYS A 160 -9.63 11.06 -0.97
N ALA A 161 -9.97 11.30 0.30
CA ALA A 161 -11.19 11.99 0.73
C ALA A 161 -11.30 13.40 0.10
N ARG A 162 -10.21 14.17 0.15
CA ARG A 162 -10.14 15.52 -0.44
C ARG A 162 -10.38 15.47 -1.96
N LYS A 163 -9.74 14.54 -2.67
CA LYS A 163 -9.88 14.37 -4.13
C LYS A 163 -11.29 13.92 -4.50
N ALA A 164 -11.87 12.94 -3.79
CA ALA A 164 -13.25 12.50 -3.99
C ALA A 164 -14.24 13.64 -3.79
N ASN A 165 -14.07 14.43 -2.73
CA ASN A 165 -14.90 15.60 -2.48
C ASN A 165 -14.78 16.64 -3.60
N GLY A 166 -13.57 16.90 -4.10
CA GLY A 166 -13.33 17.82 -5.23
C GLY A 166 -14.00 17.38 -6.53
N LEU A 167 -14.20 16.09 -6.74
CA LEU A 167 -14.94 15.51 -7.87
C LEU A 167 -16.46 15.57 -7.70
N GLY A 168 -16.97 15.97 -6.52
CA GLY A 168 -18.39 16.12 -6.24
C GLY A 168 -19.06 14.89 -5.60
N PHE A 169 -18.28 13.94 -5.06
CA PHE A 169 -18.81 12.92 -4.15
C PHE A 169 -19.20 13.53 -2.81
N LYS A 170 -20.22 12.97 -2.16
CA LYS A 170 -20.40 13.11 -0.72
C LYS A 170 -19.44 12.16 -0.03
N VAL A 171 -18.50 12.70 0.78
CA VAL A 171 -17.51 11.88 1.46
C VAL A 171 -17.96 11.57 2.89
N VAL A 172 -17.84 10.29 3.26
CA VAL A 172 -17.95 9.80 4.63
C VAL A 172 -16.73 8.93 4.95
N CYS A 173 -16.43 8.74 6.22
CA CYS A 173 -15.22 7.99 6.58
C CYS A 173 -15.40 7.13 7.82
N TRP A 174 -14.49 6.15 7.94
CA TRP A 174 -14.27 5.35 9.12
C TRP A 174 -12.77 5.19 9.38
N SER A 175 -12.39 5.17 10.63
CA SER A 175 -11.06 4.75 11.07
C SER A 175 -11.15 4.29 12.53
N ARG A 176 -10.31 3.34 12.93
CA ARG A 176 -10.28 2.78 14.29
C ARG A 176 -10.15 3.84 15.39
N SER A 177 -9.41 4.91 15.13
CA SER A 177 -9.17 6.01 16.09
C SER A 177 -10.23 7.11 16.06
N LEU A 178 -11.19 7.05 15.15
CA LEU A 178 -12.23 8.07 14.99
C LEU A 178 -13.53 7.63 15.68
N VAL A 179 -14.25 8.60 16.25
CA VAL A 179 -15.50 8.36 17.00
C VAL A 179 -16.70 8.57 16.06
N PRO A 180 -17.50 7.53 15.77
CA PRO A 180 -18.71 7.65 14.96
C PRO A 180 -19.68 8.71 15.50
N GLY A 181 -20.44 9.34 14.59
CA GLY A 181 -21.36 10.43 14.90
C GLY A 181 -20.71 11.80 15.04
N ARG A 182 -19.39 11.89 14.89
CA ARG A 182 -18.63 13.14 14.80
C ARG A 182 -18.22 13.46 13.38
N ARG A 183 -17.55 14.59 13.20
CA ARG A 183 -16.92 14.99 11.95
C ARG A 183 -15.40 15.06 12.08
N THR A 184 -14.71 14.80 10.99
CA THR A 184 -13.27 15.07 10.90
C THR A 184 -13.01 16.58 10.88
N PRO A 185 -11.77 17.04 11.11
CA PRO A 185 -11.41 18.45 10.96
C PRO A 185 -11.75 19.02 9.58
N GLU A 186 -11.71 18.20 8.54
CA GLU A 186 -12.05 18.54 7.15
C GLU A 186 -13.57 18.58 6.90
N GLY A 187 -14.39 18.19 7.89
CA GLY A 187 -15.86 18.26 7.85
C GLY A 187 -16.55 17.00 7.35
N TYR A 188 -15.85 15.86 7.16
CA TYR A 188 -16.45 14.58 6.74
C TYR A 188 -17.15 13.88 7.91
N ASP A 189 -18.34 13.32 7.66
CA ASP A 189 -19.07 12.56 8.66
C ASP A 189 -18.35 11.22 8.94
N ILE A 190 -18.21 10.88 10.22
CA ILE A 190 -17.61 9.63 10.69
C ILE A 190 -18.75 8.65 10.99
N LEU A 191 -18.78 7.52 10.28
CA LEU A 191 -19.78 6.48 10.43
C LEU A 191 -19.20 5.22 11.08
N PRO A 192 -20.03 4.39 11.72
CA PRO A 192 -19.66 2.98 11.98
C PRO A 192 -19.32 2.27 10.67
N LEU A 193 -18.41 1.29 10.70
CA LEU A 193 -17.95 0.62 9.49
C LEU A 193 -19.09 -0.01 8.69
N ASP A 194 -19.95 -0.77 9.34
CA ASP A 194 -21.04 -1.49 8.66
C ASP A 194 -22.09 -0.54 8.08
N GLU A 195 -22.33 0.63 8.72
CA GLU A 195 -23.16 1.69 8.17
C GLU A 195 -22.51 2.33 6.95
N LEU A 196 -21.20 2.60 6.99
CA LEU A 196 -20.45 3.10 5.84
C LEU A 196 -20.58 2.13 4.66
N LEU A 197 -20.32 0.83 4.88
CA LEU A 197 -20.40 -0.19 3.85
C LEU A 197 -21.79 -0.28 3.21
N SER A 198 -22.86 -0.21 4.00
CA SER A 198 -24.24 -0.33 3.51
C SER A 198 -24.76 0.91 2.79
N THR A 199 -24.15 2.08 3.03
CA THR A 199 -24.64 3.37 2.50
C THR A 199 -23.82 3.94 1.35
N CYS A 200 -22.56 3.53 1.18
CA CYS A 200 -21.66 4.08 0.16
C CYS A 200 -21.86 3.46 -1.22
N ASP A 201 -21.60 4.27 -2.26
CA ASP A 201 -21.58 3.84 -3.67
C ASP A 201 -20.15 3.45 -4.11
N VAL A 202 -19.13 3.98 -3.44
CA VAL A 202 -17.73 3.60 -3.56
C VAL A 202 -17.17 3.44 -2.16
N VAL A 203 -16.41 2.39 -1.90
CA VAL A 203 -15.65 2.20 -0.65
C VAL A 203 -14.19 1.97 -0.99
N SER A 204 -13.31 2.85 -0.48
CA SER A 204 -11.87 2.79 -0.72
C SER A 204 -11.12 2.52 0.58
N PHE A 205 -10.26 1.51 0.55
CA PHE A 205 -9.51 1.03 1.72
C PHE A 205 -8.10 1.61 1.74
N HIS A 206 -7.74 2.21 2.89
CA HIS A 206 -6.45 2.87 3.16
C HIS A 206 -5.94 2.54 4.57
N THR A 207 -6.19 1.33 5.03
CA THR A 207 -5.75 0.84 6.34
C THR A 207 -4.43 0.09 6.24
N ALA A 208 -3.61 0.14 7.30
CA ALA A 208 -2.53 -0.81 7.46
C ALA A 208 -3.08 -2.23 7.67
N LEU A 209 -2.32 -3.26 7.29
CA LEU A 209 -2.62 -4.64 7.62
C LEU A 209 -2.20 -4.93 9.06
N THR A 210 -3.14 -5.36 9.85
CA THR A 210 -2.98 -5.79 11.24
C THR A 210 -3.94 -6.96 11.51
N PRO A 211 -3.83 -7.69 12.63
CA PRO A 211 -4.83 -8.71 12.97
C PRO A 211 -6.28 -8.18 12.97
N ASP A 212 -6.49 -6.92 13.39
CA ASP A 212 -7.82 -6.28 13.42
C ASP A 212 -8.34 -5.86 12.04
N THR A 213 -7.47 -5.75 11.04
CA THR A 213 -7.82 -5.32 9.67
C THR A 213 -7.69 -6.44 8.65
N TYR A 214 -7.26 -7.62 9.07
CA TYR A 214 -7.30 -8.82 8.24
C TYR A 214 -8.75 -9.16 7.91
N HIS A 215 -9.06 -9.30 6.62
CA HIS A 215 -10.41 -9.47 6.09
C HIS A 215 -11.42 -8.48 6.71
N LEU A 216 -10.98 -7.21 6.89
CA LEU A 216 -11.86 -6.15 7.36
C LEU A 216 -13.11 -6.03 6.50
N LEU A 217 -12.98 -6.26 5.18
CA LEU A 217 -14.08 -6.52 4.28
C LEU A 217 -14.23 -8.04 4.08
N SER A 218 -14.95 -8.69 5.00
CA SER A 218 -15.29 -10.11 4.94
C SER A 218 -16.51 -10.39 4.02
N ALA A 219 -16.83 -11.67 3.79
CA ALA A 219 -18.02 -12.08 3.06
C ALA A 219 -19.31 -11.49 3.65
N GLU A 220 -19.44 -11.47 4.98
CA GLU A 220 -20.61 -10.94 5.68
C GLU A 220 -20.74 -9.42 5.46
N ARG A 221 -19.62 -8.69 5.46
CA ARG A 221 -19.60 -7.26 5.20
C ARG A 221 -19.82 -6.90 3.74
N ILE A 222 -19.34 -7.73 2.81
CA ILE A 222 -19.68 -7.63 1.39
C ILE A 222 -21.19 -7.74 1.20
N ALA A 223 -21.86 -8.63 1.93
CA ALA A 223 -23.31 -8.78 1.85
C ALA A 223 -24.12 -7.58 2.36
N LEU A 224 -23.51 -6.68 3.14
CA LEU A 224 -24.15 -5.41 3.56
C LEU A 224 -24.11 -4.35 2.47
N MET A 225 -23.21 -4.45 1.49
CA MET A 225 -22.96 -3.41 0.51
C MET A 225 -24.10 -3.32 -0.52
N LYS A 226 -24.25 -2.14 -1.12
CA LYS A 226 -25.21 -1.95 -2.21
C LYS A 226 -24.82 -2.80 -3.43
N PRO A 227 -25.76 -3.35 -4.19
CA PRO A 227 -25.45 -3.99 -5.47
C PRO A 227 -24.80 -3.07 -6.50
N SER A 228 -24.95 -1.76 -6.33
CA SER A 228 -24.29 -0.74 -7.16
C SER A 228 -22.93 -0.26 -6.62
N ALA A 229 -22.44 -0.87 -5.55
CA ALA A 229 -21.21 -0.43 -4.89
C ALA A 229 -19.96 -0.87 -5.65
N VAL A 230 -18.94 -0.02 -5.58
CA VAL A 230 -17.58 -0.25 -6.08
C VAL A 230 -16.63 -0.37 -4.91
N VAL A 231 -15.81 -1.41 -4.90
CA VAL A 231 -14.73 -1.62 -3.93
C VAL A 231 -13.40 -1.16 -4.54
N VAL A 232 -12.60 -0.40 -3.80
CA VAL A 232 -11.24 -0.01 -4.20
C VAL A 232 -10.25 -0.38 -3.09
N ASN A 233 -9.16 -1.06 -3.47
CA ASN A 233 -8.08 -1.38 -2.54
C ASN A 233 -6.70 -1.06 -3.13
N THR A 234 -6.04 -0.07 -2.54
CA THR A 234 -4.64 0.32 -2.79
C THR A 234 -3.81 0.27 -1.51
N SER A 235 -4.26 -0.50 -0.51
CA SER A 235 -3.60 -0.59 0.81
C SER A 235 -2.81 -1.89 0.96
N ARG A 236 -3.49 -2.99 1.34
CA ARG A 236 -2.95 -4.36 1.42
C ARG A 236 -4.03 -5.36 0.98
N GLY A 237 -3.64 -6.38 0.22
CA GLY A 237 -4.56 -7.41 -0.28
C GLY A 237 -5.39 -8.07 0.81
N PRO A 238 -4.77 -8.59 1.89
CA PRO A 238 -5.48 -9.28 2.97
C PRO A 238 -6.44 -8.42 3.81
N VAL A 239 -6.58 -7.12 3.52
CA VAL A 239 -7.65 -6.28 4.12
C VAL A 239 -9.03 -6.68 3.59
N ILE A 240 -9.08 -7.30 2.42
CA ILE A 240 -10.31 -7.77 1.77
C ILE A 240 -10.21 -9.29 1.59
N ASP A 241 -11.28 -10.01 1.90
CA ASP A 241 -11.48 -11.39 1.46
C ASP A 241 -11.69 -11.37 -0.07
N THR A 242 -10.60 -11.60 -0.82
CA THR A 242 -10.61 -11.46 -2.28
C THR A 242 -11.34 -12.58 -2.98
N VAL A 243 -11.50 -13.76 -2.34
CA VAL A 243 -12.33 -14.86 -2.84
C VAL A 243 -13.81 -14.47 -2.73
N ALA A 244 -14.25 -14.02 -1.56
CA ALA A 244 -15.63 -13.56 -1.35
C ALA A 244 -15.98 -12.35 -2.24
N LEU A 245 -15.01 -11.44 -2.48
CA LEU A 245 -15.17 -10.34 -3.41
C LEU A 245 -15.40 -10.83 -4.85
N ALA A 246 -14.58 -11.77 -5.32
CA ALA A 246 -14.71 -12.34 -6.65
C ALA A 246 -16.06 -13.05 -6.84
N GLU A 247 -16.51 -13.83 -5.85
CA GLU A 247 -17.82 -14.47 -5.85
C GLU A 247 -18.96 -13.45 -5.94
N ALA A 248 -18.89 -12.38 -5.12
CA ALA A 248 -19.90 -11.33 -5.13
C ALA A 248 -19.99 -10.60 -6.48
N LEU A 249 -18.86 -10.39 -7.15
CA LEU A 249 -18.79 -9.80 -8.49
C LEU A 249 -19.39 -10.73 -9.55
N CYS A 250 -19.03 -12.02 -9.53
CA CYS A 250 -19.56 -13.04 -10.47
C CYS A 250 -21.07 -13.23 -10.32
N GLU A 251 -21.60 -13.12 -9.11
CA GLU A 251 -23.04 -13.22 -8.82
C GLU A 251 -23.80 -11.90 -9.05
N GLY A 252 -23.12 -10.82 -9.40
CA GLY A 252 -23.73 -9.50 -9.61
C GLY A 252 -24.23 -8.86 -8.31
N ARG A 253 -23.73 -9.29 -7.15
CA ARG A 253 -24.02 -8.70 -5.83
C ARG A 253 -23.26 -7.41 -5.57
N LEU A 254 -22.22 -7.13 -6.36
CA LEU A 254 -21.48 -5.87 -6.39
C LEU A 254 -21.35 -5.39 -7.82
N TRP A 255 -21.21 -4.06 -7.97
CA TRP A 255 -21.05 -3.44 -9.28
C TRP A 255 -19.68 -3.69 -9.89
N GLY A 256 -18.61 -3.59 -9.12
CA GLY A 256 -17.24 -3.78 -9.61
C GLY A 256 -16.18 -3.50 -8.56
N ALA A 257 -14.94 -3.73 -8.93
CA ALA A 257 -13.79 -3.49 -8.05
C ALA A 257 -12.58 -2.93 -8.79
N GLY A 258 -11.83 -2.05 -8.11
CA GLY A 258 -10.52 -1.54 -8.51
C GLY A 258 -9.46 -2.02 -7.51
N ILE A 259 -8.59 -2.94 -7.91
CA ILE A 259 -7.67 -3.64 -7.01
C ILE A 259 -6.23 -3.45 -7.51
N ASP A 260 -5.38 -2.95 -6.63
CA ASP A 260 -3.94 -2.77 -6.89
C ASP A 260 -3.08 -3.76 -6.11
N VAL A 261 -3.62 -4.33 -5.02
CA VAL A 261 -2.89 -5.19 -4.07
C VAL A 261 -3.61 -6.50 -3.83
N TYR A 262 -2.84 -7.58 -3.60
CA TYR A 262 -3.37 -8.95 -3.57
C TYR A 262 -2.96 -9.67 -2.27
N GLU A 263 -3.68 -10.74 -1.91
CA GLU A 263 -3.39 -11.53 -0.71
C GLU A 263 -2.04 -12.27 -0.80
N SER A 264 -1.65 -12.63 -2.01
CA SER A 264 -0.32 -13.17 -2.31
C SER A 264 0.32 -12.38 -3.44
N GLU A 265 1.54 -11.92 -3.24
CA GLU A 265 2.34 -11.19 -4.23
C GLU A 265 3.75 -11.81 -4.32
N PRO A 266 4.20 -12.26 -5.52
CA PRO A 266 3.51 -12.23 -6.83
C PRO A 266 2.21 -13.01 -6.87
N VAL A 267 1.28 -12.54 -7.73
CA VAL A 267 -0.08 -13.07 -7.82
C VAL A 267 -0.12 -14.46 -8.46
N ASP A 268 -1.09 -15.29 -8.03
CA ASP A 268 -1.53 -16.47 -8.77
C ASP A 268 -2.66 -16.06 -9.72
N PHE A 269 -2.39 -16.06 -11.01
CA PHE A 269 -3.38 -15.69 -12.05
C PHE A 269 -4.55 -16.69 -12.18
N SER A 270 -4.52 -17.83 -11.48
CA SER A 270 -5.67 -18.74 -11.36
C SER A 270 -6.70 -18.25 -10.33
N HIS A 271 -6.38 -17.27 -9.51
CA HIS A 271 -7.29 -16.72 -8.51
C HIS A 271 -8.56 -16.15 -9.18
N PRO A 272 -9.77 -16.43 -8.66
CA PRO A 272 -11.04 -16.09 -9.30
C PRO A 272 -11.23 -14.59 -9.56
N LEU A 273 -10.56 -13.72 -8.82
CA LEU A 273 -10.62 -12.27 -9.03
C LEU A 273 -10.16 -11.86 -10.44
N PHE A 274 -9.21 -12.60 -11.06
CA PHE A 274 -8.73 -12.28 -12.42
C PHE A 274 -9.72 -12.59 -13.54
N SER A 275 -10.76 -13.40 -13.25
CA SER A 275 -11.86 -13.67 -14.16
C SER A 275 -13.16 -12.94 -13.77
N ALA A 276 -13.19 -12.27 -12.63
CA ALA A 276 -14.38 -11.56 -12.15
C ALA A 276 -14.74 -10.37 -13.06
N PRO A 277 -16.03 -10.15 -13.35
CA PRO A 277 -16.46 -9.06 -14.22
C PRO A 277 -16.28 -7.69 -13.53
N HIS A 278 -16.21 -6.64 -14.36
CA HIS A 278 -16.18 -5.24 -13.92
C HIS A 278 -15.03 -4.91 -12.96
N THR A 279 -13.90 -5.56 -13.15
CA THR A 279 -12.66 -5.30 -12.39
C THR A 279 -11.70 -4.43 -13.17
N VAL A 280 -10.95 -3.59 -12.45
CA VAL A 280 -9.73 -2.91 -12.92
C VAL A 280 -8.62 -3.36 -11.99
N LEU A 281 -7.64 -4.08 -12.54
CA LEU A 281 -6.58 -4.72 -11.78
C LEU A 281 -5.24 -4.10 -12.16
N THR A 282 -4.42 -3.73 -11.17
CA THR A 282 -3.08 -3.19 -11.35
C THR A 282 -2.09 -3.95 -10.46
N SER A 283 -0.80 -3.88 -10.77
CA SER A 283 0.24 -4.77 -10.24
C SER A 283 1.01 -4.14 -9.08
N HIS A 284 0.31 -3.69 -8.03
CA HIS A 284 0.88 -2.98 -6.88
C HIS A 284 1.68 -1.73 -7.34
N ALA A 285 1.07 -0.99 -8.28
CA ALA A 285 1.70 0.14 -8.95
C ALA A 285 1.23 1.50 -8.43
N ALA A 286 0.27 1.52 -7.50
CA ALA A 286 -0.33 2.76 -7.00
C ALA A 286 0.67 3.74 -6.38
N TYR A 287 1.79 3.23 -5.85
CA TYR A 287 2.81 4.04 -5.20
C TYR A 287 3.79 4.72 -6.18
N TRP A 288 3.81 4.31 -7.45
CA TRP A 288 4.83 4.69 -8.41
C TRP A 288 4.42 5.91 -9.24
N SER A 289 5.26 6.91 -9.22
CA SER A 289 5.48 7.94 -10.24
C SER A 289 6.98 8.23 -10.28
N GLU A 290 7.47 8.96 -11.27
CA GLU A 290 8.89 9.35 -11.32
C GLU A 290 9.28 10.16 -10.08
N GLU A 291 8.40 11.07 -9.64
CA GLU A 291 8.62 11.92 -8.47
C GLU A 291 8.58 11.11 -7.17
N SER A 292 7.57 10.27 -6.99
CA SER A 292 7.42 9.45 -5.78
C SER A 292 8.54 8.40 -5.68
N GLY A 293 8.96 7.83 -6.81
CA GLY A 293 10.08 6.89 -6.87
C GLY A 293 11.39 7.54 -6.44
N LEU A 294 11.69 8.75 -6.91
CA LEU A 294 12.88 9.49 -6.51
C LEU A 294 12.86 9.85 -5.02
N GLU A 295 11.73 10.35 -4.52
CA GLU A 295 11.56 10.68 -3.11
C GLU A 295 11.71 9.46 -2.21
N LEU A 296 11.08 8.35 -2.59
CA LEU A 296 11.15 7.06 -1.89
C LEU A 296 12.60 6.57 -1.75
N ARG A 297 13.34 6.50 -2.86
CA ARG A 297 14.74 6.08 -2.89
C ARG A 297 15.62 6.99 -2.03
N THR A 298 15.39 8.30 -2.16
CA THR A 298 16.14 9.31 -1.38
C THR A 298 15.93 9.13 0.12
N ARG A 299 14.68 9.06 0.59
CA ARG A 299 14.37 8.90 2.01
C ARG A 299 14.89 7.58 2.57
N THR A 300 14.71 6.49 1.84
CA THR A 300 15.16 5.16 2.26
C THR A 300 16.67 5.13 2.45
N MET A 301 17.43 5.57 1.44
CA MET A 301 18.88 5.60 1.52
C MET A 301 19.40 6.59 2.56
N GLN A 302 18.78 7.78 2.67
CA GLN A 302 19.17 8.78 3.65
C GLN A 302 19.01 8.25 5.08
N SER A 303 17.90 7.57 5.39
CA SER A 303 17.67 6.96 6.71
C SER A 303 18.72 5.90 7.04
N ALA A 304 19.03 5.01 6.09
CA ALA A 304 20.08 4.01 6.29
C ALA A 304 21.46 4.67 6.51
N ILE A 305 21.84 5.63 5.66
CA ILE A 305 23.10 6.37 5.77
C ILE A 305 23.21 7.10 7.10
N ASP A 306 22.13 7.76 7.54
CA ASP A 306 22.14 8.52 8.79
C ASP A 306 22.47 7.61 9.97
N VAL A 307 21.80 6.45 10.07
CA VAL A 307 22.01 5.53 11.19
C VAL A 307 23.42 4.92 11.16
N VAL A 308 23.89 4.44 10.01
CA VAL A 308 25.23 3.82 9.95
C VAL A 308 26.35 4.84 10.16
N CYS A 309 26.08 6.13 9.92
CA CYS A 309 27.00 7.25 10.22
C CYS A 309 26.78 7.85 11.62
N GLY A 310 25.98 7.22 12.49
CA GLY A 310 25.75 7.66 13.88
C GLY A 310 24.82 8.86 14.03
N ARG A 311 24.03 9.18 13.01
CA ARG A 311 23.00 10.23 13.06
C ARG A 311 21.62 9.62 13.32
N ARG A 312 20.70 10.43 13.87
CA ARG A 312 19.31 10.03 14.05
C ARG A 312 18.53 10.25 12.75
N PRO A 313 17.85 9.22 12.20
CA PRO A 313 17.04 9.38 10.98
C PRO A 313 15.75 10.18 11.29
N ALA A 314 15.17 10.80 10.25
CA ALA A 314 13.92 11.54 10.38
C ALA A 314 12.71 10.60 10.63
N ASP A 315 12.68 9.46 9.95
CA ASP A 315 11.56 8.55 9.91
C ASP A 315 11.94 7.19 10.51
N CYS A 316 11.78 7.03 11.82
CA CYS A 316 12.07 5.80 12.55
C CYS A 316 10.84 5.34 13.35
N LEU A 317 10.45 4.07 13.18
CA LEU A 317 9.29 3.47 13.84
C LEU A 317 9.55 3.13 15.31
N ASN A 318 10.80 2.84 15.68
CA ASN A 318 11.23 2.45 17.02
C ASN A 318 12.35 3.36 17.57
N PRO A 319 12.11 4.68 17.71
CA PRO A 319 13.13 5.66 18.05
C PRO A 319 13.78 5.43 19.42
N GLN A 320 13.16 4.64 20.31
CA GLN A 320 13.71 4.25 21.62
C GLN A 320 15.03 3.47 21.53
N VAL A 321 15.38 2.89 20.37
CA VAL A 321 16.67 2.22 20.18
C VAL A 321 17.86 3.19 20.29
N PHE A 322 17.65 4.48 20.03
CA PHE A 322 18.66 5.54 20.18
C PHE A 322 18.79 6.07 21.62
N GLU A 323 17.91 5.66 22.53
CA GLU A 323 17.89 6.09 23.95
C GLU A 323 18.59 5.06 24.84
N ARG A 324 18.86 3.87 24.33
CA ARG A 324 19.61 2.82 25.01
C ARG A 324 21.11 3.11 24.88
N LYS A 325 21.70 3.71 25.92
CA LYS A 325 23.15 3.84 26.14
C LYS A 325 23.59 2.95 27.28
#